data_806048c847003b6354c7e5f1da55df0d
#
_entry.id   806048c847003b6354c7e5f1da55df0d
#
_cell.length_a   1.000
_cell.length_b   1.000
_cell.length_c   1.000
_cell.angle_alpha   90.00
_cell.angle_beta   90.00
_cell.angle_gamma   90.00
#
_symmetry.space_group_name_H-M   'P 1'
#
loop_
_entity.id
_entity.type
_entity.pdbx_description
1 polymer ?
#
loop_
_entity_poly.entity_id
_entity_poly.type
_entity_poly.pdbx_seq_one_letter_code
_entity_poly.pdbx_strand_id
1 'polypeptide(L)'
;MTNDEVKEFTFDYAGEDQPTVTFDFEFENQPTVVEFTKSSLTTGKELPGCKLKVVDAEGNVVDEWTSGKEAHVIRELTVGKEYTLVETKPADGYVTAESVKFTIEDTADIQKVEMKDDVTKLEISKQDIAGKELPGAKLTILDQDGKVVESWTSTEKAHYIEMLPIGKYTLREETAPDGYLVAKDVEFEVKDTCEVQHVTIVDEKKTAEKTPEGGKPVSDSPKTGDNTNLWLWFMLLGIGATGTGALAFMRKKKH
;
A
#
# COMPACT_ATOMS: atom_id res chain seq x y z
N MET A 1 -16.24 -7.42 -32.90
CA MET A 1 -15.63 -8.46 -33.76
C MET A 1 -16.22 -8.39 -35.14
N THR A 2 -15.40 -8.26 -36.16
CA THR A 2 -15.83 -8.44 -37.53
C THR A 2 -15.94 -9.94 -37.78
N ASN A 3 -17.09 -10.38 -38.30
CA ASN A 3 -17.24 -11.76 -38.72
C ASN A 3 -16.50 -11.92 -40.08
N ASP A 4 -15.35 -12.64 -40.07
CA ASP A 4 -14.58 -12.91 -41.27
C ASP A 4 -15.13 -14.13 -42.06
N GLU A 5 -16.32 -14.60 -41.71
CA GLU A 5 -16.97 -15.70 -42.43
C GLU A 5 -17.32 -15.23 -43.85
N VAL A 6 -16.67 -15.85 -44.84
CA VAL A 6 -16.98 -15.64 -46.27
C VAL A 6 -18.08 -16.60 -46.66
N LYS A 7 -19.26 -16.07 -46.99
CA LYS A 7 -20.33 -16.88 -47.54
C LYS A 7 -20.26 -16.78 -49.04
N GLU A 8 -19.85 -17.86 -49.71
CA GLU A 8 -19.86 -17.95 -51.17
C GLU A 8 -21.19 -18.51 -51.63
N PHE A 9 -21.74 -17.88 -52.66
CA PHE A 9 -22.92 -18.36 -53.32
C PHE A 9 -22.76 -18.24 -54.83
N THR A 10 -23.31 -19.20 -55.57
CA THR A 10 -23.32 -19.20 -57.01
C THR A 10 -24.76 -19.09 -57.46
N PHE A 11 -25.02 -18.24 -58.43
CA PHE A 11 -26.33 -18.19 -59.06
C PHE A 11 -26.15 -18.36 -60.57
N ASP A 12 -27.02 -19.15 -61.15
CA ASP A 12 -27.09 -19.30 -62.61
C ASP A 12 -28.03 -18.24 -63.22
N TYR A 13 -27.53 -17.52 -64.19
CA TYR A 13 -28.35 -16.55 -64.93
C TYR A 13 -29.25 -17.25 -65.91
N ALA A 14 -30.56 -17.22 -65.67
CA ALA A 14 -31.54 -17.96 -66.46
C ALA A 14 -32.28 -17.09 -67.55
N GLY A 15 -31.80 -15.88 -67.82
CA GLY A 15 -32.34 -15.00 -68.86
C GLY A 15 -33.04 -13.76 -68.34
N GLU A 16 -33.44 -12.84 -69.27
CA GLU A 16 -33.94 -11.49 -68.95
C GLU A 16 -35.32 -11.43 -68.27
N ASP A 17 -36.07 -12.54 -68.24
CA ASP A 17 -37.41 -12.60 -67.63
C ASP A 17 -37.45 -13.16 -66.21
N GLN A 18 -36.29 -13.29 -65.53
CA GLN A 18 -36.25 -13.79 -64.16
C GLN A 18 -36.57 -12.71 -63.12
N PRO A 19 -37.38 -13.05 -62.11
CA PRO A 19 -37.62 -12.13 -61.01
C PRO A 19 -36.34 -11.86 -60.23
N THR A 20 -36.30 -10.72 -59.55
CA THR A 20 -35.22 -10.36 -58.63
C THR A 20 -35.05 -11.46 -57.59
N VAL A 21 -33.84 -11.98 -57.44
CA VAL A 21 -33.49 -12.93 -56.37
C VAL A 21 -32.91 -12.15 -55.19
N THR A 22 -33.55 -12.26 -54.06
CA THR A 22 -33.08 -11.63 -52.82
C THR A 22 -32.41 -12.71 -51.98
N PHE A 23 -31.21 -12.41 -51.50
CA PHE A 23 -30.48 -13.25 -50.54
C PHE A 23 -30.44 -12.51 -49.21
N ASP A 24 -30.91 -13.17 -48.16
CA ASP A 24 -30.80 -12.72 -46.80
C ASP A 24 -29.63 -13.43 -46.14
N PHE A 25 -28.66 -12.67 -45.67
CA PHE A 25 -27.49 -13.19 -44.93
C PHE A 25 -27.57 -12.71 -43.51
N GLU A 26 -27.48 -13.63 -42.55
CA GLU A 26 -27.36 -13.39 -41.15
C GLU A 26 -25.92 -13.61 -40.73
N PHE A 27 -25.31 -12.62 -40.12
CA PHE A 27 -23.98 -12.71 -39.55
C PHE A 27 -24.09 -12.49 -38.02
N GLU A 28 -23.65 -13.47 -37.26
CA GLU A 28 -23.60 -13.34 -35.82
C GLU A 28 -22.25 -12.79 -35.40
N ASN A 29 -22.24 -11.63 -34.73
CA ASN A 29 -21.07 -11.09 -34.08
C ASN A 29 -21.05 -11.55 -32.63
N GLN A 30 -19.91 -12.08 -32.18
CA GLN A 30 -19.72 -12.39 -30.78
C GLN A 30 -19.19 -11.18 -30.03
N PRO A 31 -19.67 -10.89 -28.79
CA PRO A 31 -19.14 -9.80 -27.99
C PRO A 31 -17.71 -10.10 -27.57
N THR A 32 -16.90 -9.07 -27.45
CA THR A 32 -15.60 -9.18 -26.77
C THR A 32 -15.82 -9.52 -25.31
N VAL A 33 -14.93 -10.35 -24.73
CA VAL A 33 -14.99 -10.75 -23.32
C VAL A 33 -13.63 -10.53 -22.69
N VAL A 34 -13.59 -9.81 -21.57
CA VAL A 34 -12.38 -9.55 -20.81
C VAL A 34 -12.58 -10.01 -19.38
N GLU A 35 -11.69 -10.87 -18.90
CA GLU A 35 -11.61 -11.30 -17.50
C GLU A 35 -10.54 -10.50 -16.76
N PHE A 36 -10.92 -9.95 -15.64
CA PHE A 36 -10.04 -9.18 -14.74
C PHE A 36 -9.79 -9.98 -13.47
N THR A 37 -8.53 -10.31 -13.22
CA THR A 37 -8.12 -11.00 -12.00
C THR A 37 -7.35 -10.04 -11.10
N LYS A 38 -7.66 -10.09 -9.79
CA LYS A 38 -6.97 -9.33 -8.76
C LYS A 38 -6.37 -10.30 -7.76
N SER A 39 -5.04 -10.42 -7.75
CA SER A 39 -4.37 -11.46 -6.97
C SER A 39 -3.25 -10.89 -6.08
N SER A 40 -2.89 -11.65 -5.05
CA SER A 40 -1.73 -11.35 -4.20
C SER A 40 -0.45 -11.77 -4.89
N LEU A 41 0.53 -10.87 -4.96
CA LEU A 41 1.85 -11.15 -5.52
C LEU A 41 2.56 -12.28 -4.75
N THR A 42 2.37 -12.34 -3.43
CA THR A 42 3.02 -13.31 -2.55
C THR A 42 2.40 -14.70 -2.65
N THR A 43 1.07 -14.81 -2.74
CA THR A 43 0.37 -16.09 -2.68
C THR A 43 -0.14 -16.57 -4.04
N GLY A 44 -0.24 -15.68 -5.03
CA GLY A 44 -0.85 -15.94 -6.33
C GLY A 44 -2.36 -16.20 -6.29
N LYS A 45 -3.00 -16.06 -5.13
CA LYS A 45 -4.44 -16.28 -4.96
C LYS A 45 -5.22 -15.00 -5.22
N GLU A 46 -6.46 -15.16 -5.68
CA GLU A 46 -7.40 -14.04 -5.78
C GLU A 46 -7.49 -13.27 -4.47
N LEU A 47 -7.51 -11.93 -4.59
CA LEU A 47 -7.51 -10.99 -3.48
C LEU A 47 -8.84 -10.25 -3.41
N PRO A 48 -9.78 -10.71 -2.55
CA PRO A 48 -11.05 -10.04 -2.37
C PRO A 48 -10.93 -8.72 -1.60
N GLY A 49 -11.83 -7.77 -1.89
CA GLY A 49 -12.00 -6.55 -1.11
C GLY A 49 -11.31 -5.31 -1.69
N CYS A 50 -10.58 -5.44 -2.80
CA CYS A 50 -10.01 -4.30 -3.52
C CYS A 50 -11.11 -3.58 -4.31
N LYS A 51 -11.08 -2.25 -4.36
CA LYS A 51 -11.95 -1.46 -5.23
C LYS A 51 -11.24 -1.15 -6.54
N LEU A 52 -11.83 -1.58 -7.64
CA LEU A 52 -11.28 -1.51 -8.98
C LEU A 52 -12.23 -0.77 -9.90
N LYS A 53 -11.69 -0.11 -10.90
CA LYS A 53 -12.46 0.45 -12.02
C LYS A 53 -11.70 0.32 -13.33
N VAL A 54 -12.45 0.25 -14.43
CA VAL A 54 -11.91 0.40 -15.78
C VAL A 54 -12.33 1.77 -16.30
N VAL A 55 -11.37 2.50 -16.86
CA VAL A 55 -11.60 3.79 -17.50
C VAL A 55 -11.18 3.73 -18.97
N ASP A 56 -11.86 4.52 -19.82
CA ASP A 56 -11.47 4.73 -21.21
C ASP A 56 -10.29 5.72 -21.35
N ALA A 57 -9.86 6.00 -22.56
CA ALA A 57 -8.76 6.92 -22.86
C ALA A 57 -9.07 8.38 -22.46
N GLU A 58 -10.33 8.76 -22.39
CA GLU A 58 -10.81 10.07 -21.94
C GLU A 58 -10.97 10.17 -20.42
N GLY A 59 -10.81 9.05 -19.69
CA GLY A 59 -10.91 8.96 -18.23
C GLY A 59 -12.34 8.71 -17.72
N ASN A 60 -13.30 8.41 -18.61
CA ASN A 60 -14.65 8.06 -18.19
C ASN A 60 -14.65 6.65 -17.59
N VAL A 61 -15.40 6.46 -16.49
CA VAL A 61 -15.56 5.15 -15.87
C VAL A 61 -16.47 4.29 -16.75
N VAL A 62 -15.95 3.13 -17.16
CA VAL A 62 -16.67 2.12 -17.94
C VAL A 62 -17.33 1.12 -17.03
N ASP A 63 -16.60 0.69 -15.97
CA ASP A 63 -17.11 -0.23 -14.96
C ASP A 63 -16.36 -0.01 -13.64
N GLU A 64 -17.02 -0.34 -12.52
CA GLU A 64 -16.47 -0.23 -11.16
C GLU A 64 -17.00 -1.38 -10.29
N TRP A 65 -16.10 -2.09 -9.60
CA TRP A 65 -16.48 -3.23 -8.74
C TRP A 65 -15.55 -3.39 -7.54
N THR A 66 -15.96 -4.28 -6.64
CA THR A 66 -15.09 -4.78 -5.58
C THR A 66 -14.65 -6.19 -5.93
N SER A 67 -13.34 -6.48 -5.88
CA SER A 67 -12.80 -7.79 -6.18
C SER A 67 -13.38 -8.87 -5.27
N GLY A 68 -13.60 -10.05 -5.84
CA GLY A 68 -14.13 -11.23 -5.18
C GLY A 68 -13.11 -12.38 -5.17
N LYS A 69 -13.63 -13.60 -5.07
CA LYS A 69 -12.84 -14.84 -5.17
C LYS A 69 -12.71 -15.34 -6.62
N GLU A 70 -13.43 -14.71 -7.53
CA GLU A 70 -13.51 -15.06 -8.94
C GLU A 70 -13.18 -13.82 -9.77
N ALA A 71 -12.72 -14.04 -11.00
CA ALA A 71 -12.44 -12.98 -11.95
C ALA A 71 -13.72 -12.17 -12.24
N HIS A 72 -13.56 -10.86 -12.40
CA HIS A 72 -14.62 -9.98 -12.87
C HIS A 72 -14.65 -9.98 -14.40
N VAL A 73 -15.83 -10.02 -15.00
CA VAL A 73 -16.00 -10.13 -16.46
C VAL A 73 -16.70 -8.90 -17.01
N ILE A 74 -16.05 -8.21 -17.95
CA ILE A 74 -16.66 -7.14 -18.75
C ILE A 74 -16.82 -7.64 -20.19
N ARG A 75 -17.98 -7.35 -20.77
CA ARG A 75 -18.33 -7.69 -22.15
C ARG A 75 -18.50 -6.44 -22.98
N GLU A 76 -18.38 -6.59 -24.31
CA GLU A 76 -18.70 -5.55 -25.29
C GLU A 76 -17.79 -4.31 -25.23
N LEU A 77 -16.57 -4.45 -24.70
CA LEU A 77 -15.57 -3.41 -24.84
C LEU A 77 -15.18 -3.24 -26.31
N THR A 78 -14.98 -1.98 -26.74
CA THR A 78 -14.75 -1.67 -28.16
C THR A 78 -13.36 -2.13 -28.62
N VAL A 79 -13.31 -2.94 -29.67
CA VAL A 79 -12.09 -3.39 -30.34
C VAL A 79 -11.19 -2.20 -30.73
N GLY A 80 -9.89 -2.35 -30.54
CA GLY A 80 -8.86 -1.36 -30.88
C GLY A 80 -8.79 -0.16 -29.94
N LYS A 81 -9.67 -0.05 -28.93
CA LYS A 81 -9.57 1.00 -27.90
C LYS A 81 -8.67 0.59 -26.75
N GLU A 82 -7.90 1.57 -26.25
CA GLU A 82 -7.12 1.45 -25.02
C GLU A 82 -8.01 1.77 -23.81
N TYR A 83 -7.89 0.96 -22.78
CA TYR A 83 -8.52 1.12 -21.47
C TYR A 83 -7.45 1.02 -20.37
N THR A 84 -7.80 1.49 -19.18
CA THR A 84 -6.92 1.41 -18.01
C THR A 84 -7.68 0.80 -16.84
N LEU A 85 -7.15 -0.31 -16.29
CA LEU A 85 -7.58 -0.86 -15.01
C LEU A 85 -6.89 -0.09 -13.88
N VAL A 86 -7.67 0.46 -12.97
CA VAL A 86 -7.21 1.30 -11.85
C VAL A 86 -7.71 0.72 -10.54
N GLU A 87 -6.81 0.55 -9.59
CA GLU A 87 -7.19 0.28 -8.21
C GLU A 87 -7.39 1.59 -7.46
N THR A 88 -8.53 1.74 -6.80
CA THR A 88 -8.88 2.94 -6.02
C THR A 88 -8.76 2.71 -4.51
N LYS A 89 -8.77 1.45 -4.09
CA LYS A 89 -8.53 1.04 -2.71
C LYS A 89 -8.02 -0.40 -2.67
N PRO A 90 -6.84 -0.68 -2.10
CA PRO A 90 -6.35 -2.03 -1.90
C PRO A 90 -7.11 -2.75 -0.78
N ALA A 91 -6.95 -4.06 -0.67
CA ALA A 91 -7.38 -4.82 0.49
C ALA A 91 -6.54 -4.46 1.72
N ASP A 92 -7.08 -4.70 2.92
CA ASP A 92 -6.37 -4.41 4.16
C ASP A 92 -5.06 -5.20 4.25
N GLY A 93 -3.96 -4.49 4.54
CA GLY A 93 -2.61 -5.06 4.59
C GLY A 93 -1.87 -5.13 3.25
N TYR A 94 -2.49 -4.66 2.18
CA TYR A 94 -1.89 -4.60 0.85
C TYR A 94 -1.63 -3.16 0.42
N VAL A 95 -0.78 -3.02 -0.60
CA VAL A 95 -0.39 -1.74 -1.20
C VAL A 95 -1.11 -1.58 -2.52
N THR A 96 -1.55 -0.36 -2.83
CA THR A 96 -2.22 -0.03 -4.10
C THR A 96 -1.33 -0.40 -5.29
N ALA A 97 -1.84 -1.21 -6.20
CA ALA A 97 -1.13 -1.58 -7.43
C ALA A 97 -1.03 -0.42 -8.41
N GLU A 98 -0.01 -0.46 -9.26
CA GLU A 98 0.06 0.41 -10.43
C GLU A 98 -1.07 0.08 -11.42
N SER A 99 -1.58 1.11 -12.07
CA SER A 99 -2.63 0.96 -13.09
C SER A 99 -2.14 0.15 -14.29
N VAL A 100 -3.00 -0.71 -14.84
CA VAL A 100 -2.70 -1.57 -15.98
C VAL A 100 -3.43 -1.07 -17.23
N LYS A 101 -2.67 -0.70 -18.27
CA LYS A 101 -3.21 -0.36 -19.59
C LYS A 101 -3.37 -1.61 -20.44
N PHE A 102 -4.46 -1.69 -21.18
CA PHE A 102 -4.74 -2.80 -22.09
C PHE A 102 -5.55 -2.31 -23.31
N THR A 103 -5.38 -3.00 -24.42
CA THR A 103 -6.12 -2.72 -25.67
C THR A 103 -6.97 -3.92 -26.03
N ILE A 104 -8.19 -3.70 -26.48
CA ILE A 104 -9.10 -4.77 -26.87
C ILE A 104 -8.73 -5.30 -28.25
N GLU A 105 -8.45 -6.59 -28.31
CA GLU A 105 -8.17 -7.30 -29.55
C GLU A 105 -9.47 -7.80 -30.22
N ASP A 106 -9.47 -7.90 -31.55
CA ASP A 106 -10.57 -8.48 -32.32
C ASP A 106 -10.48 -10.02 -32.32
N THR A 107 -10.93 -10.61 -31.21
CA THR A 107 -10.91 -12.07 -31.03
C THR A 107 -12.16 -12.56 -30.29
N ALA A 108 -12.56 -13.81 -30.59
CA ALA A 108 -13.60 -14.51 -29.84
C ALA A 108 -13.09 -15.08 -28.51
N ASP A 109 -11.78 -15.14 -28.33
CA ASP A 109 -11.17 -15.67 -27.12
C ASP A 109 -11.35 -14.70 -25.95
N ILE A 110 -11.41 -15.25 -24.74
CA ILE A 110 -11.45 -14.46 -23.51
C ILE A 110 -10.08 -13.81 -23.31
N GLN A 111 -10.06 -12.48 -23.32
CA GLN A 111 -8.87 -11.70 -23.02
C GLN A 111 -8.70 -11.57 -21.51
N LYS A 112 -7.46 -11.58 -21.01
CA LYS A 112 -7.18 -11.57 -19.58
C LYS A 112 -6.35 -10.36 -19.19
N VAL A 113 -6.78 -9.66 -18.16
CA VAL A 113 -6.07 -8.55 -17.54
C VAL A 113 -5.84 -8.89 -16.06
N GLU A 114 -4.58 -8.95 -15.66
CA GLU A 114 -4.18 -9.31 -14.30
C GLU A 114 -3.60 -8.09 -13.59
N MET A 115 -4.02 -7.88 -12.32
CA MET A 115 -3.42 -6.89 -11.41
C MET A 115 -3.04 -7.59 -10.11
N LYS A 116 -1.84 -7.28 -9.61
CA LYS A 116 -1.27 -7.93 -8.41
C LYS A 116 -0.89 -6.90 -7.37
N ASP A 117 -1.23 -7.18 -6.11
CA ASP A 117 -0.79 -6.38 -4.97
C ASP A 117 0.33 -7.06 -4.19
N ASP A 118 1.29 -6.25 -3.77
CA ASP A 118 2.24 -6.61 -2.73
C ASP A 118 1.67 -6.22 -1.35
N VAL A 119 2.27 -6.75 -0.29
CA VAL A 119 1.88 -6.46 1.09
C VAL A 119 2.63 -5.24 1.63
N THR A 120 2.05 -4.57 2.63
CA THR A 120 2.79 -3.62 3.47
C THR A 120 3.85 -4.37 4.27
N LYS A 121 5.00 -3.73 4.50
CA LYS A 121 6.15 -4.31 5.20
C LYS A 121 6.66 -3.34 6.24
N LEU A 122 6.84 -3.81 7.48
CA LEU A 122 7.25 -2.99 8.60
C LEU A 122 8.33 -3.71 9.41
N GLU A 123 9.35 -2.98 9.83
CA GLU A 123 10.40 -3.43 10.73
C GLU A 123 10.43 -2.54 11.96
N ILE A 124 10.27 -3.14 13.16
CA ILE A 124 10.24 -2.42 14.42
C ILE A 124 11.47 -2.80 15.24
N SER A 125 12.31 -1.81 15.50
CA SER A 125 13.51 -1.93 16.32
C SER A 125 13.23 -1.45 17.75
N LYS A 126 13.61 -2.25 18.73
CA LYS A 126 13.67 -1.89 20.14
C LYS A 126 15.11 -1.72 20.55
N GLN A 127 15.55 -0.48 20.79
CA GLN A 127 16.98 -0.17 20.95
C GLN A 127 17.29 0.58 22.24
N ASP A 128 18.55 0.51 22.67
CA ASP A 128 19.11 1.44 23.65
C ASP A 128 19.58 2.75 22.96
N ILE A 129 20.02 3.72 23.77
CA ILE A 129 20.55 5.00 23.28
C ILE A 129 21.80 4.87 22.40
N ALA A 130 22.48 3.73 22.42
CA ALA A 130 23.63 3.44 21.56
C ALA A 130 23.23 2.76 20.23
N GLY A 131 21.94 2.52 20.01
CA GLY A 131 21.42 1.88 18.81
C GLY A 131 21.52 0.36 18.80
N LYS A 132 21.78 -0.25 19.96
CA LYS A 132 21.82 -1.70 20.09
C LYS A 132 20.42 -2.24 20.38
N GLU A 133 20.01 -3.31 19.66
CA GLU A 133 18.76 -4.02 19.93
C GLU A 133 18.68 -4.51 21.38
N LEU A 134 17.54 -4.26 22.02
CA LEU A 134 17.25 -4.63 23.40
C LEU A 134 16.22 -5.76 23.46
N PRO A 135 16.63 -6.99 23.82
CA PRO A 135 15.69 -8.08 24.06
C PRO A 135 14.96 -7.94 25.39
N GLY A 136 13.76 -8.51 25.47
CA GLY A 136 12.98 -8.67 26.71
C GLY A 136 11.94 -7.58 26.99
N ALA A 137 11.81 -6.56 26.15
CA ALA A 137 10.72 -5.60 26.24
C ALA A 137 9.40 -6.23 25.76
N LYS A 138 8.29 -5.97 26.44
CA LYS A 138 6.95 -6.27 25.92
C LYS A 138 6.43 -5.08 25.13
N LEU A 139 6.19 -5.28 23.84
CA LEU A 139 5.73 -4.28 22.91
C LEU A 139 4.34 -4.61 22.38
N THR A 140 3.56 -3.58 22.11
CA THR A 140 2.19 -3.70 21.62
C THR A 140 1.93 -2.61 20.58
N ILE A 141 1.33 -2.98 19.44
CA ILE A 141 0.79 -2.04 18.45
C ILE A 141 -0.68 -1.85 18.75
N LEU A 142 -1.10 -0.60 18.82
CA LEU A 142 -2.48 -0.18 18.98
C LEU A 142 -2.95 0.54 17.72
N ASP A 143 -4.18 0.26 17.28
CA ASP A 143 -4.84 1.04 16.24
C ASP A 143 -5.34 2.40 16.78
N GLN A 144 -6.01 3.19 15.94
CA GLN A 144 -6.54 4.51 16.30
C GLN A 144 -7.62 4.47 17.39
N ASP A 145 -8.30 3.33 17.54
CA ASP A 145 -9.32 3.11 18.58
C ASP A 145 -8.72 2.56 19.88
N GLY A 146 -7.39 2.41 19.93
CA GLY A 146 -6.67 1.85 21.08
C GLY A 146 -6.78 0.34 21.20
N LYS A 147 -7.25 -0.35 20.19
CA LYS A 147 -7.33 -1.81 20.17
C LYS A 147 -5.97 -2.40 19.84
N VAL A 148 -5.61 -3.46 20.54
CA VAL A 148 -4.39 -4.22 20.27
C VAL A 148 -4.48 -4.91 18.91
N VAL A 149 -3.52 -4.61 18.03
CA VAL A 149 -3.35 -5.23 16.73
C VAL A 149 -2.33 -6.36 16.79
N GLU A 150 -1.21 -6.11 17.47
CA GLU A 150 -0.13 -7.09 17.64
C GLU A 150 0.60 -6.86 18.96
N SER A 151 1.16 -7.94 19.55
CA SER A 151 1.98 -7.89 20.75
C SER A 151 3.07 -8.94 20.69
N TRP A 152 4.29 -8.56 21.08
CA TRP A 152 5.44 -9.48 21.10
C TRP A 152 6.42 -9.11 22.21
N THR A 153 7.42 -9.97 22.40
CA THR A 153 8.60 -9.66 23.22
C THR A 153 9.79 -9.39 22.30
N SER A 154 10.47 -8.24 22.49
CA SER A 154 11.63 -7.87 21.71
C SER A 154 12.77 -8.88 21.82
N THR A 155 13.56 -9.01 20.77
CA THR A 155 14.70 -9.89 20.65
C THR A 155 15.97 -9.10 20.32
N GLU A 156 17.06 -9.79 19.99
CA GLU A 156 18.29 -9.18 19.48
C GLU A 156 18.18 -8.71 18.00
N LYS A 157 16.99 -8.84 17.41
CA LYS A 157 16.68 -8.43 16.03
C LYS A 157 15.41 -7.61 16.03
N ALA A 158 15.31 -6.73 15.06
CA ALA A 158 14.07 -6.02 14.76
C ALA A 158 12.93 -7.02 14.50
N HIS A 159 11.72 -6.64 14.89
CA HIS A 159 10.51 -7.41 14.64
C HIS A 159 9.92 -7.04 13.28
N TYR A 160 9.77 -8.03 12.41
CA TYR A 160 9.25 -7.85 11.05
C TYR A 160 7.78 -8.22 11.00
N ILE A 161 6.98 -7.33 10.43
CA ILE A 161 5.52 -7.45 10.29
C ILE A 161 5.15 -7.25 8.83
N GLU A 162 4.33 -8.14 8.30
CA GLU A 162 3.69 -8.00 7.00
C GLU A 162 2.18 -7.82 7.17
N MET A 163 1.56 -7.21 6.17
CA MET A 163 0.11 -7.08 6.06
C MET A 163 -0.53 -6.24 7.18
N LEU A 164 0.21 -5.31 7.79
CA LEU A 164 -0.41 -4.33 8.68
C LEU A 164 -1.16 -3.30 7.81
N PRO A 165 -2.48 -3.09 7.99
CA PRO A 165 -3.25 -2.16 7.16
C PRO A 165 -2.65 -0.75 7.11
N ILE A 166 -2.80 -0.07 5.97
CA ILE A 166 -2.41 1.33 5.82
C ILE A 166 -3.18 2.17 6.84
N GLY A 167 -2.46 3.00 7.64
CA GLY A 167 -3.09 3.80 8.67
C GLY A 167 -2.14 4.24 9.78
N LYS A 168 -2.70 4.88 10.80
CA LYS A 168 -1.96 5.38 11.96
C LYS A 168 -2.07 4.42 13.12
N TYR A 169 -0.95 4.25 13.82
CA TYR A 169 -0.80 3.32 14.93
C TYR A 169 0.02 3.95 16.06
N THR A 170 -0.08 3.35 17.23
CA THR A 170 0.75 3.66 18.38
C THR A 170 1.52 2.42 18.79
N LEU A 171 2.85 2.52 18.83
CA LEU A 171 3.73 1.51 19.42
C LEU A 171 3.92 1.83 20.89
N ARG A 172 3.52 0.93 21.76
CA ARG A 172 3.62 1.03 23.22
C ARG A 172 4.54 -0.02 23.79
N GLU A 173 5.34 0.40 24.73
CA GLU A 173 6.08 -0.53 25.58
C GLU A 173 5.30 -0.78 26.88
N GLU A 174 4.84 -2.00 27.08
CA GLU A 174 4.14 -2.41 28.30
C GLU A 174 5.10 -2.71 29.45
N THR A 175 6.28 -3.22 29.12
CA THR A 175 7.32 -3.57 30.10
C THR A 175 8.68 -3.41 29.47
N ALA A 176 9.54 -2.63 30.09
CA ALA A 176 10.94 -2.48 29.68
C ALA A 176 11.80 -3.67 30.15
N PRO A 177 12.91 -3.94 29.48
CA PRO A 177 13.92 -4.89 29.96
C PRO A 177 14.52 -4.46 31.29
N ASP A 178 15.10 -5.41 32.03
CA ASP A 178 15.75 -5.14 33.31
C ASP A 178 16.84 -4.07 33.16
N GLY A 179 16.79 -3.08 34.07
CA GLY A 179 17.74 -1.97 34.07
C GLY A 179 17.40 -0.80 33.15
N TYR A 180 16.26 -0.85 32.45
CA TYR A 180 15.79 0.21 31.58
C TYR A 180 14.46 0.81 32.05
N LEU A 181 14.22 2.06 31.67
CA LEU A 181 12.94 2.77 31.89
C LEU A 181 12.00 2.43 30.72
N VAL A 182 10.71 2.33 31.02
CA VAL A 182 9.68 2.20 29.97
C VAL A 182 9.70 3.43 29.07
N ALA A 183 9.81 3.21 27.77
CA ALA A 183 9.78 4.28 26.78
C ALA A 183 8.38 4.91 26.66
N LYS A 184 8.34 6.13 26.13
CA LYS A 184 7.09 6.77 25.73
C LYS A 184 6.53 6.11 24.50
N ASP A 185 5.21 6.14 24.38
CA ASP A 185 4.50 5.71 23.16
C ASP A 185 5.07 6.42 21.92
N VAL A 186 5.21 5.67 20.83
CA VAL A 186 5.66 6.18 19.51
C VAL A 186 4.49 6.08 18.52
N GLU A 187 4.01 7.23 18.04
CA GLU A 187 3.03 7.26 16.96
C GLU A 187 3.74 7.06 15.62
N PHE A 188 3.16 6.22 14.75
CA PHE A 188 3.68 5.96 13.41
C PHE A 188 2.55 5.74 12.41
N GLU A 189 2.87 5.81 11.13
CA GLU A 189 1.92 5.59 10.04
C GLU A 189 2.47 4.52 9.10
N VAL A 190 1.65 3.49 8.84
CA VAL A 190 1.88 2.54 7.76
C VAL A 190 1.42 3.19 6.46
N LYS A 191 2.35 3.45 5.57
CA LYS A 191 2.13 4.13 4.28
C LYS A 191 1.85 3.13 3.17
N ASP A 192 1.22 3.63 2.12
CA ASP A 192 0.97 2.91 0.88
C ASP A 192 2.27 2.78 0.06
N THR A 193 3.11 1.82 0.43
CA THR A 193 4.39 1.52 -0.24
C THR A 193 4.79 0.07 -0.01
N CYS A 194 5.38 -0.56 -1.04
CA CYS A 194 5.94 -1.91 -0.97
C CYS A 194 7.34 -1.96 -0.32
N GLU A 195 7.93 -0.79 -0.01
CA GLU A 195 9.20 -0.72 0.69
C GLU A 195 9.04 -1.08 2.17
N VAL A 196 10.11 -1.64 2.76
CA VAL A 196 10.14 -1.91 4.21
C VAL A 196 10.19 -0.58 4.95
N GLN A 197 9.18 -0.32 5.77
CA GLN A 197 9.10 0.87 6.63
C GLN A 197 9.74 0.56 7.98
N HIS A 198 10.40 1.53 8.60
CA HIS A 198 11.13 1.33 9.85
C HIS A 198 10.57 2.22 10.96
N VAL A 199 10.35 1.60 12.13
CA VAL A 199 9.97 2.29 13.37
C VAL A 199 10.93 1.88 14.46
N THR A 200 11.40 2.84 15.26
CA THR A 200 12.31 2.59 16.38
C THR A 200 11.74 3.15 17.67
N ILE A 201 11.79 2.34 18.73
CA ILE A 201 11.49 2.76 20.10
C ILE A 201 12.76 2.57 20.95
N VAL A 202 13.13 3.62 21.70
CA VAL A 202 14.42 3.69 22.40
C VAL A 202 14.22 3.78 23.89
N ASP A 203 14.99 2.96 24.65
CA ASP A 203 15.02 2.99 26.11
C ASP A 203 16.25 3.67 26.67
N GLU A 204 16.02 4.37 27.78
CA GLU A 204 17.06 4.91 28.64
C GLU A 204 17.35 3.97 29.80
N LYS A 205 18.63 3.82 30.16
CA LYS A 205 19.03 3.07 31.36
C LYS A 205 18.54 3.75 32.62
N LYS A 206 18.05 2.97 33.58
CA LYS A 206 17.80 3.46 34.93
C LYS A 206 19.12 3.96 35.52
N THR A 207 19.15 5.23 35.92
CA THR A 207 20.30 5.75 36.69
C THR A 207 20.28 5.08 38.05
N ALA A 208 21.37 4.41 38.42
CA ALA A 208 21.50 3.87 39.79
C ALA A 208 21.37 5.06 40.77
N GLU A 209 20.33 5.06 41.59
CA GLU A 209 20.31 5.95 42.76
C GLU A 209 21.57 5.67 43.57
N LYS A 210 22.45 6.67 43.65
CA LYS A 210 23.54 6.64 44.65
C LYS A 210 22.86 6.62 46.01
N THR A 211 22.80 5.47 46.65
CA THR A 211 22.51 5.38 48.08
C THR A 211 23.46 6.34 48.78
N PRO A 212 22.98 7.32 49.57
CA PRO A 212 23.91 8.16 50.34
C PRO A 212 24.58 7.27 51.36
N GLU A 213 25.88 7.00 51.16
CA GLU A 213 26.71 6.46 52.22
C GLU A 213 26.59 7.35 53.42
N GLY A 214 26.22 6.77 54.57
CA GLY A 214 26.05 7.46 55.83
C GLY A 214 27.33 8.20 56.23
N GLY A 215 27.37 9.49 55.95
CA GLY A 215 28.39 10.44 56.41
C GLY A 215 27.77 11.33 57.46
N LYS A 216 28.44 11.36 58.64
CA LYS A 216 28.15 12.14 59.84
C LYS A 216 27.75 13.59 59.56
N PRO A 217 26.98 14.24 60.46
CA PRO A 217 26.52 15.61 60.27
C PRO A 217 27.70 16.59 60.45
N VAL A 218 27.93 17.46 59.48
CA VAL A 218 28.76 18.64 59.61
C VAL A 218 27.90 19.86 59.22
N SER A 219 27.93 20.79 60.12
CA SER A 219 27.19 22.03 60.27
C SER A 219 27.33 23.02 59.09
N ASP A 220 26.24 23.77 58.89
CA ASP A 220 26.08 25.17 58.47
C ASP A 220 26.72 25.72 57.18
N SER A 221 25.79 26.04 56.27
CA SER A 221 25.62 27.32 55.49
C SER A 221 26.54 27.65 54.31
N PRO A 222 26.13 28.49 53.34
CA PRO A 222 24.83 29.08 52.99
C PRO A 222 24.32 28.82 51.55
N LYS A 223 23.05 29.15 51.33
CA LYS A 223 22.33 29.18 50.06
C LYS A 223 22.96 30.13 49.05
N THR A 224 23.18 29.66 47.83
CA THR A 224 23.05 30.48 46.61
C THR A 224 22.29 29.70 45.60
N GLY A 225 21.18 30.30 45.15
CA GLY A 225 20.33 29.71 44.13
C GLY A 225 20.95 29.86 42.75
N ASP A 226 20.77 28.80 41.94
CA ASP A 226 20.73 29.00 40.50
C ASP A 226 19.80 27.93 39.91
N ASN A 227 18.65 28.45 39.44
CA ASN A 227 17.66 27.64 38.71
C ASN A 227 18.00 27.73 37.22
N THR A 228 18.83 26.88 36.71
CA THR A 228 18.93 26.65 35.27
C THR A 228 18.22 25.37 34.89
N ASN A 229 17.04 25.54 34.32
CA ASN A 229 16.28 24.49 33.66
C ASN A 229 17.05 23.99 32.44
N LEU A 230 17.70 22.83 32.57
CA LEU A 230 18.42 22.15 31.49
C LEU A 230 17.50 21.31 30.61
N TRP A 231 16.24 21.72 30.49
CA TRP A 231 15.19 20.93 29.74
C TRP A 231 15.00 21.37 28.28
N LEU A 232 15.86 22.26 27.76
CA LEU A 232 15.60 22.88 26.44
C LEU A 232 16.54 22.40 25.32
N TRP A 233 17.33 21.36 25.49
CA TRP A 233 18.35 20.99 24.49
C TRP A 233 18.15 19.65 23.78
N PHE A 234 17.05 18.91 23.99
CA PHE A 234 16.82 17.61 23.34
C PHE A 234 15.67 17.55 22.35
N MET A 235 15.24 18.68 21.80
CA MET A 235 14.16 18.70 20.79
C MET A 235 14.65 19.06 19.37
N LEU A 236 15.85 18.61 18.96
CA LEU A 236 16.30 18.95 17.60
C LEU A 236 17.34 17.97 17.05
N LEU A 237 16.93 16.69 16.82
CA LEU A 237 17.66 15.79 15.92
C LEU A 237 16.75 14.61 15.54
N GLY A 238 16.02 14.73 14.47
CA GLY A 238 15.20 13.63 13.95
C GLY A 238 14.42 13.95 12.69
N ILE A 239 15.00 14.70 11.75
CA ILE A 239 14.44 14.75 10.39
C ILE A 239 15.62 14.76 9.41
N GLY A 240 16.04 13.59 9.01
CA GLY A 240 16.90 13.35 7.86
C GLY A 240 16.07 12.86 6.70
N ALA A 241 15.32 13.76 6.05
CA ALA A 241 14.68 13.45 4.78
C ALA A 241 15.66 13.72 3.65
N THR A 242 16.10 12.71 2.96
CA THR A 242 16.74 12.85 1.65
C THR A 242 15.64 13.02 0.60
N GLY A 243 15.22 14.26 0.41
CA GLY A 243 14.39 14.65 -0.73
C GLY A 243 15.27 15.22 -1.83
N THR A 244 15.46 14.51 -2.92
CA THR A 244 16.04 15.07 -4.14
C THR A 244 15.05 16.03 -4.77
N GLY A 245 15.35 17.33 -4.65
CA GLY A 245 14.55 18.38 -5.24
C GLY A 245 14.65 18.42 -6.75
N ALA A 246 13.53 18.39 -7.43
CA ALA A 246 13.40 18.81 -8.80
C ALA A 246 13.26 20.34 -8.86
N LEU A 247 14.26 21.01 -9.43
CA LEU A 247 14.24 22.43 -9.73
C LEU A 247 13.28 22.71 -10.90
N ALA A 248 12.11 23.27 -10.60
CA ALA A 248 11.26 23.83 -11.63
C ALA A 248 11.74 25.24 -12.01
N PHE A 249 12.24 25.40 -13.24
CA PHE A 249 12.59 26.67 -13.85
C PHE A 249 11.33 27.45 -14.22
N MET A 250 11.03 28.52 -13.48
CA MET A 250 10.07 29.51 -13.94
C MET A 250 10.67 30.40 -15.01
N ARG A 251 10.22 30.26 -16.23
CA ARG A 251 10.53 31.16 -17.35
C ARG A 251 9.54 32.31 -17.37
N LYS A 252 9.99 33.47 -16.95
CA LYS A 252 9.30 34.75 -17.04
C LYS A 252 9.18 35.18 -18.50
N LYS A 253 7.98 35.28 -19.04
CA LYS A 253 7.72 35.96 -20.34
C LYS A 253 7.40 37.42 -20.08
N LYS A 254 8.22 38.30 -20.66
CA LYS A 254 7.93 39.71 -20.89
C LYS A 254 7.47 39.86 -22.34
N HIS A 255 6.53 40.71 -22.51
CA HIS A 255 5.85 41.30 -23.66
C HIS A 255 4.62 40.56 -24.16
#